data_7c975ab331bef111a3983d4020222007
#
_entry.id   7c975ab331bef111a3983d4020222007
#
_cell.length_a   1.000
_cell.length_b   1.000
_cell.length_c   1.000
_cell.angle_alpha   90.00
_cell.angle_beta   90.00
_cell.angle_gamma   90.00
#
_symmetry.space_group_name_H-M   'P 1'
#
loop_
_entity.id
_entity.type
_entity.pdbx_description
1 polymer ?
#
loop_
_entity_poly.entity_id
_entity_poly.type
_entity_poly.pdbx_seq_one_letter_code
_entity_poly.pdbx_strand_id
1 'polypeptide(L)'
;MRHPGDRRQTRLPGGARTCYGAPVHWPAEFLRYWHYFAAAGALILSILASAHAVIYKRDPRSAALWVGIAWMLPWGGALLYYILGVNRIRRSAVLLRGDRAPFTGPADAAKTEPHLSTDRLPPTARHLGALVRAMDHVVSRPLLDGNRLTPLVDGDAAYPAMLEAIKAAQQSVALSTYIFDRDDAGRVFVEALAAAVRRGVEVRVLIDAMGARYSWPSITSLLRRAGVPHARFLRLFPFTRLVTMNLCNHRKILVVDGRIGFMGGVNLNDY
;
A
#
# COMPACT_ATOMS: atom_id res chain seq x y z
N MET A 1 -94.61 19.04 23.39
CA MET A 1 -94.82 19.12 21.95
C MET A 1 -93.52 19.44 21.30
N ARG A 2 -93.18 18.61 20.24
CA ARG A 2 -92.13 18.75 19.26
C ARG A 2 -90.70 18.37 19.65
N HIS A 3 -90.35 17.31 19.04
CA HIS A 3 -89.15 16.58 18.67
C HIS A 3 -88.14 17.40 17.84
N PRO A 4 -87.08 16.81 17.51
CA PRO A 4 -85.66 16.75 17.84
C PRO A 4 -84.81 17.09 16.63
N GLY A 5 -83.57 17.38 16.87
CA GLY A 5 -82.58 17.58 15.83
C GLY A 5 -81.67 16.38 15.68
N ASP A 6 -81.84 15.73 14.59
CA ASP A 6 -80.99 14.70 14.03
C ASP A 6 -79.59 15.31 13.65
N ARG A 7 -78.52 14.88 14.37
CA ARG A 7 -77.14 15.20 14.00
C ARG A 7 -76.55 14.04 13.19
N ARG A 8 -76.56 14.20 11.88
CA ARG A 8 -75.82 13.36 10.96
C ARG A 8 -74.33 13.41 11.27
N GLN A 9 -73.79 12.29 11.71
CA GLN A 9 -72.35 12.12 11.78
C GLN A 9 -71.82 11.91 10.35
N THR A 10 -71.11 12.91 9.81
CA THR A 10 -70.28 12.79 8.61
C THR A 10 -69.06 11.93 8.95
N ARG A 11 -69.04 10.74 8.40
CA ARG A 11 -67.82 9.88 8.35
C ARG A 11 -66.84 10.52 7.41
N LEU A 12 -65.64 10.87 7.90
CA LEU A 12 -64.49 11.19 7.07
C LEU A 12 -63.83 9.87 6.66
N PRO A 13 -63.56 9.64 5.38
CA PRO A 13 -62.78 8.51 4.90
C PRO A 13 -61.28 8.84 4.99
N GLY A 14 -60.45 7.93 5.47
CA GLY A 14 -58.99 8.00 5.29
C GLY A 14 -58.18 8.05 6.58
N GLY A 15 -58.42 7.13 7.49
CA GLY A 15 -57.44 6.82 8.54
C GLY A 15 -56.33 5.92 7.97
N ALA A 16 -55.21 6.51 7.60
CA ALA A 16 -54.00 5.75 7.31
C ALA A 16 -53.62 4.99 8.57
N ARG A 17 -53.77 3.66 8.50
CA ARG A 17 -53.22 2.77 9.55
C ARG A 17 -51.72 2.81 9.41
N THR A 18 -51.05 3.60 10.28
CA THR A 18 -49.63 3.46 10.52
C THR A 18 -49.42 2.07 11.13
N CYS A 19 -48.94 1.14 10.34
CA CYS A 19 -48.45 -0.14 10.83
C CYS A 19 -47.20 0.15 11.68
N TYR A 20 -47.38 0.45 12.92
CA TYR A 20 -46.32 0.33 13.92
C TYR A 20 -45.99 -1.17 13.96
N GLY A 21 -44.78 -1.52 13.50
CA GLY A 21 -44.30 -2.88 13.62
C GLY A 21 -44.41 -3.32 15.08
N ALA A 22 -44.98 -4.51 15.30
CA ALA A 22 -45.10 -5.08 16.65
C ALA A 22 -43.72 -5.06 17.32
N PRO A 23 -43.60 -4.64 18.59
CA PRO A 23 -42.32 -4.67 19.29
C PRO A 23 -41.82 -6.13 19.27
N VAL A 24 -40.57 -6.33 18.85
CA VAL A 24 -39.92 -7.64 18.89
C VAL A 24 -39.80 -8.03 20.37
N HIS A 25 -40.68 -8.89 20.83
CA HIS A 25 -40.60 -9.48 22.15
C HIS A 25 -39.55 -10.57 22.19
N TRP A 26 -38.34 -10.22 22.64
CA TRP A 26 -37.32 -11.23 22.93
C TRP A 26 -37.81 -12.14 24.07
N PRO A 27 -37.59 -13.47 23.99
CA PRO A 27 -37.94 -14.37 25.11
C PRO A 27 -37.29 -13.88 26.39
N ALA A 28 -38.05 -13.82 27.49
CA ALA A 28 -37.56 -13.34 28.79
C ALA A 28 -36.31 -14.10 29.26
N GLU A 29 -36.20 -15.36 28.91
CA GLU A 29 -35.02 -16.21 29.09
C GLU A 29 -33.77 -15.64 28.42
N PHE A 30 -33.89 -15.16 27.16
CA PHE A 30 -32.76 -14.56 26.44
C PHE A 30 -32.28 -13.29 27.13
N LEU A 31 -33.21 -12.42 27.58
CA LEU A 31 -32.86 -11.19 28.31
C LEU A 31 -32.20 -11.47 29.68
N ARG A 32 -32.46 -12.62 30.27
CA ARG A 32 -31.86 -13.05 31.54
C ARG A 32 -30.41 -13.52 31.36
N TYR A 33 -30.07 -14.16 30.23
CA TYR A 33 -28.78 -14.83 30.02
C TYR A 33 -27.88 -14.15 28.98
N TRP A 34 -28.33 -13.10 28.28
CA TRP A 34 -27.60 -12.47 27.20
C TRP A 34 -26.18 -12.02 27.59
N HIS A 35 -25.98 -11.55 28.83
CA HIS A 35 -24.71 -11.10 29.34
C HIS A 35 -23.67 -12.23 29.44
N TYR A 36 -24.09 -13.45 29.72
CA TYR A 36 -23.19 -14.62 29.72
C TYR A 36 -22.78 -14.98 28.28
N PHE A 37 -23.70 -14.93 27.33
CA PHE A 37 -23.36 -15.14 25.92
C PHE A 37 -22.45 -14.04 25.40
N ALA A 38 -22.67 -12.79 25.76
CA ALA A 38 -21.81 -11.68 25.42
C ALA A 38 -20.40 -11.85 26.03
N ALA A 39 -20.30 -12.23 27.30
CA ALA A 39 -19.01 -12.50 27.95
C ALA A 39 -18.25 -13.66 27.31
N ALA A 40 -18.95 -14.76 27.04
CA ALA A 40 -18.35 -15.92 26.34
C ALA A 40 -17.87 -15.57 24.94
N GLY A 41 -18.68 -14.84 24.17
CA GLY A 41 -18.30 -14.33 22.85
C GLY A 41 -17.08 -13.42 22.88
N ALA A 42 -17.03 -12.50 23.85
CA ALA A 42 -15.87 -11.60 24.06
C ALA A 42 -14.60 -12.41 24.38
N LEU A 43 -14.70 -13.38 25.26
CA LEU A 43 -13.60 -14.27 25.63
C LEU A 43 -13.05 -15.05 24.41
N ILE A 44 -13.94 -15.65 23.66
CA ILE A 44 -13.58 -16.40 22.43
C ILE A 44 -12.88 -15.49 21.42
N LEU A 45 -13.42 -14.30 21.17
CA LEU A 45 -12.82 -13.33 20.24
C LEU A 45 -11.46 -12.85 20.71
N SER A 46 -11.28 -12.60 22.02
CA SER A 46 -9.99 -12.20 22.58
C SER A 46 -8.94 -13.31 22.45
N ILE A 47 -9.33 -14.56 22.69
CA ILE A 47 -8.44 -15.71 22.52
C ILE A 47 -8.05 -15.87 21.04
N LEU A 48 -9.01 -15.81 20.12
CA LEU A 48 -8.74 -15.94 18.69
C LEU A 48 -7.86 -14.82 18.16
N ALA A 49 -8.13 -13.57 18.58
CA ALA A 49 -7.31 -12.42 18.21
C ALA A 49 -5.88 -12.55 18.75
N SER A 50 -5.73 -12.99 20.00
CA SER A 50 -4.43 -13.21 20.63
C SER A 50 -3.64 -14.32 19.94
N ALA A 51 -4.26 -15.47 19.69
CA ALA A 51 -3.64 -16.58 18.99
C ALA A 51 -3.17 -16.16 17.59
N HIS A 52 -4.03 -15.46 16.85
CA HIS A 52 -3.65 -14.95 15.53
C HIS A 52 -2.53 -13.91 15.62
N ALA A 53 -2.53 -13.02 16.63
CA ALA A 53 -1.47 -12.03 16.80
C ALA A 53 -0.11 -12.70 17.09
N VAL A 54 -0.07 -13.69 17.98
CA VAL A 54 1.16 -14.42 18.34
C VAL A 54 1.71 -15.21 17.14
N ILE A 55 0.85 -15.88 16.39
CA ILE A 55 1.27 -16.72 15.26
C ILE A 55 1.75 -15.90 14.05
N TYR A 56 1.06 -14.79 13.74
CA TYR A 56 1.26 -14.10 12.45
C TYR A 56 2.01 -12.77 12.53
N LYS A 57 2.20 -12.20 13.74
CA LYS A 57 3.03 -10.99 13.89
C LYS A 57 4.50 -11.38 13.98
N ARG A 58 5.33 -10.72 13.18
CA ARG A 58 6.79 -10.93 13.18
C ARG A 58 7.50 -10.19 14.30
N ASP A 59 6.97 -9.05 14.71
CA ASP A 59 7.51 -8.24 15.78
C ASP A 59 6.83 -8.60 17.10
N PRO A 60 7.58 -9.10 18.11
CA PRO A 60 7.05 -9.50 19.40
C PRO A 60 6.36 -8.35 20.14
N ARG A 61 6.87 -7.12 20.01
CA ARG A 61 6.28 -5.94 20.65
C ARG A 61 4.90 -5.64 20.10
N SER A 62 4.75 -5.71 18.77
CA SER A 62 3.46 -5.56 18.12
C SER A 62 2.50 -6.69 18.50
N ALA A 63 2.97 -7.93 18.62
CA ALA A 63 2.14 -9.04 19.07
C ALA A 63 1.63 -8.81 20.51
N ALA A 64 2.50 -8.46 21.44
CA ALA A 64 2.15 -8.18 22.83
C ALA A 64 1.15 -7.02 22.95
N LEU A 65 1.35 -5.92 22.18
CA LEU A 65 0.43 -4.79 22.16
C LEU A 65 -0.97 -5.21 21.71
N TRP A 66 -1.10 -5.99 20.63
CA TRP A 66 -2.38 -6.44 20.13
C TRP A 66 -3.08 -7.42 21.07
N VAL A 67 -2.33 -8.30 21.74
CA VAL A 67 -2.87 -9.17 22.80
C VAL A 67 -3.41 -8.30 23.92
N GLY A 68 -2.66 -7.32 24.42
CA GLY A 68 -3.13 -6.40 25.46
C GLY A 68 -4.42 -5.68 25.06
N ILE A 69 -4.49 -5.11 23.87
CA ILE A 69 -5.69 -4.43 23.36
C ILE A 69 -6.90 -5.37 23.29
N ALA A 70 -6.69 -6.62 22.81
CA ALA A 70 -7.77 -7.60 22.70
C ALA A 70 -8.37 -7.99 24.06
N TRP A 71 -7.57 -7.98 25.13
CA TRP A 71 -8.04 -8.31 26.48
C TRP A 71 -8.59 -7.09 27.23
N MET A 72 -8.03 -5.90 27.02
CA MET A 72 -8.53 -4.67 27.66
C MET A 72 -9.87 -4.20 27.06
N LEU A 73 -10.12 -4.46 25.78
CA LEU A 73 -11.32 -4.07 25.06
C LEU A 73 -11.93 -5.29 24.35
N PRO A 74 -12.64 -6.16 25.10
CA PRO A 74 -12.99 -7.51 24.62
C PRO A 74 -13.64 -7.56 23.22
N TRP A 75 -14.63 -6.74 22.96
CA TRP A 75 -15.25 -6.65 21.63
C TRP A 75 -14.53 -5.68 20.70
N GLY A 76 -14.21 -4.48 21.22
CA GLY A 76 -13.56 -3.42 20.46
C GLY A 76 -12.15 -3.76 20.05
N GLY A 77 -11.37 -4.39 20.95
CA GLY A 77 -9.99 -4.77 20.69
C GLY A 77 -9.86 -5.85 19.63
N ALA A 78 -10.72 -6.87 19.66
CA ALA A 78 -10.77 -7.88 18.62
C ALA A 78 -11.17 -7.28 17.26
N LEU A 79 -12.14 -6.37 17.22
CA LEU A 79 -12.54 -5.64 16.02
C LEU A 79 -11.42 -4.75 15.49
N LEU A 80 -10.75 -3.99 16.37
CA LEU A 80 -9.59 -3.16 16.00
C LEU A 80 -8.45 -4.02 15.46
N TYR A 81 -8.16 -5.15 16.11
CA TYR A 81 -7.17 -6.09 15.60
C TYR A 81 -7.54 -6.63 14.22
N TYR A 82 -8.79 -7.00 14.02
CA TYR A 82 -9.26 -7.48 12.73
C TYR A 82 -9.12 -6.41 11.63
N ILE A 83 -9.44 -5.15 11.93
CA ILE A 83 -9.37 -4.05 10.96
C ILE A 83 -7.92 -3.59 10.72
N LEU A 84 -7.16 -3.33 11.77
CA LEU A 84 -5.83 -2.68 11.70
C LEU A 84 -4.67 -3.66 11.89
N GLY A 85 -4.87 -4.71 12.69
CA GLY A 85 -3.82 -5.65 13.06
C GLY A 85 -3.54 -6.70 11.99
N VAL A 86 -4.54 -7.19 11.29
CA VAL A 86 -4.39 -8.26 10.29
C VAL A 86 -3.78 -7.72 9.01
N ASN A 87 -2.61 -8.24 8.63
CA ASN A 87 -1.95 -7.87 7.37
C ASN A 87 -2.59 -8.62 6.19
N ARG A 88 -3.70 -8.07 5.67
CA ARG A 88 -4.45 -8.65 4.55
C ARG A 88 -3.71 -8.57 3.22
N ILE A 89 -2.75 -7.66 3.08
CA ILE A 89 -2.07 -7.41 1.80
C ILE A 89 -1.09 -8.52 1.49
N ARG A 90 -0.43 -9.06 2.50
CA ARG A 90 0.43 -10.22 2.28
C ARG A 90 -0.36 -11.40 1.70
N ARG A 91 -1.59 -11.64 2.19
CA ARG A 91 -2.49 -12.66 1.61
C ARG A 91 -2.88 -12.32 0.18
N SER A 92 -3.29 -11.08 -0.09
CA SER A 92 -3.63 -10.64 -1.45
C SER A 92 -2.41 -10.64 -2.37
N ALA A 93 -1.23 -10.28 -1.90
CA ALA A 93 0.00 -10.34 -2.67
C ALA A 93 0.41 -11.78 -3.01
N VAL A 94 0.25 -12.71 -2.08
CA VAL A 94 0.50 -14.13 -2.32
C VAL A 94 -0.52 -14.69 -3.31
N LEU A 95 -1.81 -14.36 -3.16
CA LEU A 95 -2.87 -14.77 -4.08
C LEU A 95 -2.72 -14.16 -5.48
N LEU A 96 -2.30 -12.89 -5.57
CA LEU A 96 -2.05 -12.21 -6.84
C LEU A 96 -0.77 -12.69 -7.53
N ARG A 97 0.22 -13.16 -6.77
CA ARG A 97 1.40 -13.83 -7.34
C ARG A 97 1.01 -15.14 -8.00
N GLY A 98 0.03 -15.87 -7.47
CA GLY A 98 -0.33 -17.21 -7.94
C GLY A 98 0.92 -18.09 -8.07
N ASP A 99 0.88 -19.04 -8.99
CA ASP A 99 2.04 -19.83 -9.42
C ASP A 99 3.02 -19.08 -10.33
N ARG A 100 2.85 -17.74 -10.44
CA ARG A 100 3.88 -16.96 -11.12
C ARG A 100 5.15 -17.06 -10.31
N ALA A 101 6.10 -17.81 -10.85
CA ALA A 101 7.46 -17.86 -10.36
C ALA A 101 7.93 -16.45 -9.94
N PRO A 102 8.68 -16.28 -8.86
CA PRO A 102 9.24 -15.00 -8.49
C PRO A 102 9.88 -14.44 -9.74
N PHE A 103 9.42 -13.23 -10.14
CA PHE A 103 9.74 -12.51 -11.37
C PHE A 103 10.99 -13.09 -12.04
N THR A 104 10.76 -13.98 -13.03
CA THR A 104 11.78 -14.54 -13.92
C THR A 104 12.15 -13.44 -14.92
N GLY A 105 12.65 -12.34 -14.39
CA GLY A 105 13.31 -11.34 -15.20
C GLY A 105 14.73 -11.81 -15.52
N PRO A 106 15.59 -10.95 -16.02
CA PRO A 106 17.01 -11.25 -16.26
C PRO A 106 17.76 -11.94 -15.12
N ALA A 107 17.13 -12.09 -13.94
CA ALA A 107 17.65 -12.86 -12.81
C ALA A 107 17.72 -14.38 -13.06
N ASP A 108 16.93 -14.94 -13.98
CA ASP A 108 17.14 -16.34 -14.37
C ASP A 108 18.24 -16.46 -15.43
N ALA A 109 18.45 -15.43 -16.24
CA ALA A 109 19.68 -15.27 -17.01
C ALA A 109 20.90 -15.10 -16.09
N ALA A 110 20.75 -14.38 -14.96
CA ALA A 110 21.81 -14.22 -13.96
C ALA A 110 22.16 -15.52 -13.20
N LYS A 111 21.33 -16.55 -13.22
CA LYS A 111 21.70 -17.89 -12.73
C LYS A 111 22.69 -18.60 -13.65
N THR A 112 22.76 -18.16 -14.89
CA THR A 112 23.69 -18.69 -15.93
C THR A 112 24.95 -17.84 -16.02
N GLU A 113 24.95 -16.62 -15.45
CA GLU A 113 26.13 -15.77 -15.36
C GLU A 113 27.05 -16.26 -14.23
N PRO A 114 28.37 -16.24 -14.44
CA PRO A 114 29.32 -16.65 -13.40
C PRO A 114 29.16 -15.73 -12.20
N HIS A 115 28.78 -16.32 -11.05
CA HIS A 115 28.80 -15.63 -9.76
C HIS A 115 30.16 -14.96 -9.57
N LEU A 116 30.18 -13.74 -9.07
CA LEU A 116 31.43 -13.15 -8.61
C LEU A 116 31.97 -14.01 -7.48
N SER A 117 32.91 -14.92 -7.78
CA SER A 117 33.56 -15.69 -6.73
C SER A 117 34.33 -14.71 -5.84
N THR A 118 34.40 -15.01 -4.53
CA THR A 118 35.17 -14.21 -3.57
C THR A 118 36.64 -14.03 -3.99
N ASP A 119 37.15 -14.92 -4.83
CA ASP A 119 38.52 -14.88 -5.36
C ASP A 119 38.73 -13.78 -6.42
N ARG A 120 37.65 -13.30 -7.05
CA ARG A 120 37.68 -12.19 -8.02
C ARG A 120 37.56 -10.83 -7.36
N LEU A 121 37.38 -10.76 -6.05
CA LEU A 121 37.38 -9.48 -5.35
C LEU A 121 38.76 -8.80 -5.47
N PRO A 122 38.81 -7.51 -5.76
CA PRO A 122 40.06 -6.78 -5.79
C PRO A 122 40.75 -6.88 -4.42
N PRO A 123 42.08 -6.79 -4.36
CA PRO A 123 42.84 -6.94 -3.10
C PRO A 123 42.30 -6.04 -1.98
N THR A 124 41.88 -4.86 -2.29
CA THR A 124 41.28 -3.87 -1.35
C THR A 124 39.93 -4.30 -0.78
N ALA A 125 39.21 -5.21 -1.45
CA ALA A 125 37.87 -5.67 -1.05
C ALA A 125 37.87 -7.13 -0.55
N ARG A 126 39.01 -7.82 -0.44
CA ARG A 126 39.09 -9.22 0.02
C ARG A 126 38.54 -9.42 1.42
N HIS A 127 38.67 -8.43 2.30
CA HIS A 127 38.10 -8.44 3.63
C HIS A 127 36.56 -8.53 3.64
N LEU A 128 35.88 -8.17 2.55
CA LEU A 128 34.43 -8.27 2.40
C LEU A 128 33.95 -9.67 1.98
N GLY A 129 34.87 -10.63 1.73
CA GLY A 129 34.50 -11.97 1.28
C GLY A 129 33.55 -12.73 2.20
N ALA A 130 33.66 -12.53 3.52
CA ALA A 130 32.71 -13.11 4.49
C ALA A 130 31.32 -12.49 4.35
N LEU A 131 31.24 -11.17 4.11
CA LEU A 131 29.99 -10.45 3.89
C LEU A 131 29.32 -10.90 2.57
N VAL A 132 30.08 -11.05 1.50
CA VAL A 132 29.58 -11.56 0.22
C VAL A 132 28.93 -12.93 0.41
N ARG A 133 29.64 -13.89 1.05
CA ARG A 133 29.07 -15.22 1.35
C ARG A 133 27.83 -15.18 2.20
N ALA A 134 27.80 -14.32 3.23
CA ALA A 134 26.61 -14.15 4.07
C ALA A 134 25.42 -13.58 3.27
N MET A 135 25.67 -12.62 2.39
CA MET A 135 24.65 -12.04 1.52
C MET A 135 24.12 -13.05 0.51
N ASP A 136 24.95 -13.89 -0.08
CA ASP A 136 24.51 -14.95 -1.01
C ASP A 136 23.53 -15.93 -0.37
N HIS A 137 23.62 -16.15 0.94
CA HIS A 137 22.66 -16.98 1.70
C HIS A 137 21.33 -16.29 1.97
N VAL A 138 21.32 -14.96 2.05
CA VAL A 138 20.14 -14.15 2.39
C VAL A 138 19.42 -13.67 1.14
N VAL A 139 20.19 -13.32 0.12
CA VAL A 139 19.68 -12.76 -1.14
C VAL A 139 19.65 -13.86 -2.18
N SER A 140 18.49 -14.14 -2.77
CA SER A 140 18.32 -15.13 -3.84
C SER A 140 18.92 -14.72 -5.20
N ARG A 141 19.80 -13.74 -5.22
CA ARG A 141 20.46 -13.21 -6.41
C ARG A 141 21.95 -13.16 -6.20
N PRO A 142 22.74 -13.66 -7.16
CA PRO A 142 24.20 -13.60 -7.06
C PRO A 142 24.70 -12.16 -7.15
N LEU A 143 25.85 -11.92 -6.55
CA LEU A 143 26.62 -10.70 -6.79
C LEU A 143 27.17 -10.75 -8.22
N LEU A 144 26.92 -9.71 -8.98
CA LEU A 144 27.41 -9.57 -10.35
C LEU A 144 28.47 -8.48 -10.42
N ASP A 145 29.44 -8.65 -11.29
CA ASP A 145 30.42 -7.63 -11.63
C ASP A 145 29.88 -6.67 -12.74
N GLY A 146 30.73 -5.77 -13.21
CA GLY A 146 30.39 -4.83 -14.27
C GLY A 146 29.51 -3.66 -13.85
N ASN A 147 29.20 -3.52 -12.54
CA ASN A 147 28.41 -2.39 -12.01
C ASN A 147 29.33 -1.23 -11.59
N ARG A 148 28.89 -0.02 -11.93
CA ARG A 148 29.53 1.23 -11.47
C ARG A 148 28.57 1.99 -10.57
N LEU A 149 29.02 2.31 -9.37
CA LEU A 149 28.25 3.12 -8.41
C LEU A 149 28.87 4.51 -8.33
N THR A 150 28.02 5.53 -8.46
CA THR A 150 28.40 6.92 -8.30
C THR A 150 27.50 7.55 -7.25
N PRO A 151 28.03 8.00 -6.10
CA PRO A 151 27.23 8.70 -5.12
C PRO A 151 26.86 10.08 -5.66
N LEU A 152 25.58 10.46 -5.49
CA LEU A 152 25.05 11.78 -5.80
C LEU A 152 24.54 12.36 -4.50
N VAL A 153 25.05 13.53 -4.14
CA VAL A 153 24.67 14.20 -2.89
C VAL A 153 23.55 15.16 -3.18
N ASP A 154 22.44 14.98 -2.47
CA ASP A 154 21.22 15.79 -2.55
C ASP A 154 20.52 15.85 -3.91
N GLY A 155 19.43 16.61 -3.98
CA GLY A 155 18.67 16.85 -5.20
C GLY A 155 19.47 17.61 -6.25
N ASP A 156 20.36 18.51 -5.83
CA ASP A 156 21.18 19.36 -6.71
C ASP A 156 22.11 18.55 -7.62
N ALA A 157 22.64 17.42 -7.13
CA ALA A 157 23.43 16.50 -7.93
C ALA A 157 22.55 15.43 -8.60
N ALA A 158 21.50 14.96 -7.92
CA ALA A 158 20.69 13.85 -8.39
C ALA A 158 19.75 14.25 -9.55
N TYR A 159 19.05 15.39 -9.45
CA TYR A 159 18.05 15.78 -10.45
C TYR A 159 18.65 16.04 -11.82
N PRO A 160 19.74 16.81 -11.97
CA PRO A 160 20.36 16.98 -13.27
C PRO A 160 20.78 15.64 -13.91
N ALA A 161 21.40 14.75 -13.13
CA ALA A 161 21.81 13.43 -13.62
C ALA A 161 20.60 12.55 -14.03
N MET A 162 19.52 12.56 -13.26
CA MET A 162 18.28 11.85 -13.58
C MET A 162 17.62 12.41 -14.86
N LEU A 163 17.56 13.74 -14.99
CA LEU A 163 16.98 14.42 -16.13
C LEU A 163 17.81 14.18 -17.42
N GLU A 164 19.12 14.18 -17.32
CA GLU A 164 20.00 13.80 -18.44
C GLU A 164 19.76 12.37 -18.89
N ALA A 165 19.68 11.43 -17.94
CA ALA A 165 19.40 10.05 -18.26
C ALA A 165 18.04 9.90 -18.96
N ILE A 166 16.98 10.57 -18.47
CA ILE A 166 15.65 10.57 -19.12
C ILE A 166 15.71 11.16 -20.54
N LYS A 167 16.46 12.26 -20.72
CA LYS A 167 16.66 12.88 -22.05
C LYS A 167 17.40 11.97 -23.01
N ALA A 168 18.37 11.22 -22.52
CA ALA A 168 19.17 10.27 -23.32
C ALA A 168 18.48 8.92 -23.58
N ALA A 169 17.37 8.63 -22.90
CA ALA A 169 16.63 7.37 -23.00
C ALA A 169 16.23 7.05 -24.44
N GLN A 170 16.46 5.78 -24.83
CA GLN A 170 16.19 5.26 -26.18
C GLN A 170 15.05 4.21 -26.18
N GLN A 171 14.92 3.43 -25.12
CA GLN A 171 13.99 2.30 -25.06
C GLN A 171 12.94 2.46 -23.96
N SER A 172 13.36 2.68 -22.72
CA SER A 172 12.45 2.66 -21.60
C SER A 172 12.85 3.57 -20.44
N VAL A 173 11.84 4.11 -19.75
CA VAL A 173 11.99 4.84 -18.49
C VAL A 173 10.97 4.31 -17.48
N ALA A 174 11.42 3.72 -16.40
CA ALA A 174 10.59 3.26 -15.29
C ALA A 174 10.89 4.09 -14.03
N LEU A 175 9.90 4.85 -13.56
CA LEU A 175 10.01 5.70 -12.38
C LEU A 175 9.04 5.23 -11.30
N SER A 176 9.56 4.94 -10.11
CA SER A 176 8.75 4.71 -8.92
C SER A 176 9.16 5.71 -7.85
N THR A 177 8.21 6.47 -7.32
CA THR A 177 8.48 7.45 -6.28
C THR A 177 7.36 7.47 -5.23
N TYR A 178 7.72 7.86 -4.00
CA TYR A 178 6.74 8.07 -2.94
C TYR A 178 6.04 9.42 -3.11
N ILE A 179 6.81 10.52 -3.07
CA ILE A 179 6.31 11.88 -3.30
C ILE A 179 6.74 12.32 -4.70
N PHE A 180 5.79 12.89 -5.43
CA PHE A 180 5.99 13.59 -6.67
C PHE A 180 5.09 14.82 -6.64
N ASP A 181 5.67 15.95 -6.28
CA ASP A 181 4.93 17.18 -6.08
C ASP A 181 4.75 17.97 -7.37
N ARG A 182 3.79 18.89 -7.34
CA ARG A 182 3.49 19.77 -8.46
C ARG A 182 4.16 21.15 -8.28
N ASP A 183 5.42 21.13 -7.91
CA ASP A 183 6.32 22.25 -7.79
C ASP A 183 7.18 22.41 -9.06
N ASP A 184 8.22 23.20 -9.01
CA ASP A 184 9.06 23.48 -10.18
C ASP A 184 9.89 22.25 -10.55
N ALA A 185 10.50 21.54 -9.58
CA ALA A 185 11.20 20.29 -9.84
C ALA A 185 10.28 19.26 -10.49
N GLY A 186 9.10 19.07 -9.92
CA GLY A 186 8.12 18.12 -10.45
C GLY A 186 7.68 18.44 -11.86
N ARG A 187 7.48 19.70 -12.21
CA ARG A 187 7.14 20.13 -13.58
C ARG A 187 8.24 19.79 -14.57
N VAL A 188 9.49 20.06 -14.24
CA VAL A 188 10.65 19.74 -15.08
C VAL A 188 10.73 18.24 -15.36
N PHE A 189 10.50 17.39 -14.34
CA PHE A 189 10.44 15.94 -14.54
C PHE A 189 9.28 15.53 -15.45
N VAL A 190 8.08 16.10 -15.28
CA VAL A 190 6.95 15.80 -16.16
C VAL A 190 7.24 16.15 -17.60
N GLU A 191 7.87 17.32 -17.86
CA GLU A 191 8.27 17.74 -19.19
C GLU A 191 9.29 16.80 -19.82
N ALA A 192 10.31 16.36 -19.08
CA ALA A 192 11.31 15.39 -19.53
C ALA A 192 10.68 14.03 -19.87
N LEU A 193 9.79 13.53 -19.00
CA LEU A 193 9.07 12.28 -19.23
C LEU A 193 8.14 12.37 -20.45
N ALA A 194 7.42 13.49 -20.59
CA ALA A 194 6.57 13.72 -21.76
C ALA A 194 7.39 13.81 -23.06
N ALA A 195 8.56 14.43 -23.02
CA ALA A 195 9.48 14.46 -24.15
C ALA A 195 9.98 13.05 -24.52
N ALA A 196 10.27 12.20 -23.53
CA ALA A 196 10.63 10.80 -23.76
C ALA A 196 9.48 10.02 -24.42
N VAL A 197 8.22 10.19 -23.94
CA VAL A 197 7.04 9.59 -24.58
C VAL A 197 6.91 10.02 -26.04
N ARG A 198 7.09 11.32 -26.33
CA ARG A 198 7.01 11.83 -27.73
C ARG A 198 8.10 11.26 -28.64
N ARG A 199 9.25 10.86 -28.09
CA ARG A 199 10.31 10.16 -28.83
C ARG A 199 10.01 8.66 -29.05
N GLY A 200 8.91 8.15 -28.53
CA GLY A 200 8.55 6.73 -28.61
C GLY A 200 9.17 5.84 -27.52
N VAL A 201 9.79 6.44 -26.49
CA VAL A 201 10.33 5.72 -25.34
C VAL A 201 9.18 5.17 -24.48
N GLU A 202 9.27 3.93 -24.04
CA GLU A 202 8.30 3.31 -23.16
C GLU A 202 8.43 3.88 -21.74
N VAL A 203 7.56 4.82 -21.37
CA VAL A 203 7.59 5.47 -20.06
C VAL A 203 6.52 4.88 -19.14
N ARG A 204 6.91 4.51 -17.91
CA ARG A 204 5.99 4.03 -16.86
C ARG A 204 6.30 4.73 -15.53
N VAL A 205 5.33 5.42 -14.97
CA VAL A 205 5.45 6.12 -13.70
C VAL A 205 4.53 5.49 -12.67
N LEU A 206 5.07 5.10 -11.52
CA LEU A 206 4.32 4.61 -10.37
C LEU A 206 4.49 5.57 -9.20
N ILE A 207 3.38 6.14 -8.71
CA ILE A 207 3.38 7.06 -7.58
C ILE A 207 2.59 6.44 -6.44
N ASP A 208 3.06 6.61 -5.20
CA ASP A 208 2.28 6.19 -4.04
C ASP A 208 1.01 7.04 -3.91
N ALA A 209 -0.13 6.40 -3.56
CA ALA A 209 -1.40 7.11 -3.46
C ALA A 209 -1.44 8.09 -2.28
N MET A 210 -0.66 7.86 -1.22
CA MET A 210 -0.51 8.81 -0.10
C MET A 210 0.38 9.97 -0.52
N GLY A 211 1.55 9.67 -1.10
CA GLY A 211 2.50 10.68 -1.57
C GLY A 211 1.92 11.60 -2.66
N ALA A 212 1.06 11.07 -3.52
CA ALA A 212 0.38 11.88 -4.55
C ALA A 212 -0.59 12.94 -4.00
N ARG A 213 -0.80 13.02 -2.68
CA ARG A 213 -1.72 13.96 -2.01
C ARG A 213 -1.02 15.15 -1.37
N TYR A 214 0.29 15.14 -1.34
CA TYR A 214 1.07 16.24 -0.73
C TYR A 214 0.85 17.56 -1.49
N SER A 215 0.59 17.50 -2.80
CA SER A 215 0.24 18.68 -3.58
C SER A 215 -1.21 18.69 -4.07
N TRP A 216 -1.84 19.85 -4.09
CA TRP A 216 -3.17 20.09 -4.67
C TRP A 216 -3.12 21.23 -5.68
N PRO A 217 -3.54 20.99 -6.94
CA PRO A 217 -3.96 19.72 -7.56
C PRO A 217 -2.80 18.73 -7.70
N SER A 218 -3.12 17.42 -7.59
CA SER A 218 -2.11 16.35 -7.65
C SER A 218 -1.32 16.36 -8.97
N ILE A 219 -0.03 16.00 -8.91
CA ILE A 219 0.86 15.83 -10.07
C ILE A 219 0.27 14.88 -11.13
N THR A 220 -0.56 13.91 -10.72
CA THR A 220 -1.20 12.97 -11.66
C THR A 220 -2.09 13.66 -12.68
N SER A 221 -2.63 14.83 -12.37
CA SER A 221 -3.38 15.66 -13.32
C SER A 221 -2.48 16.24 -14.41
N LEU A 222 -1.27 16.62 -14.04
CA LEU A 222 -0.27 17.15 -14.97
C LEU A 222 0.30 16.04 -15.85
N LEU A 223 0.67 14.89 -15.27
CA LEU A 223 1.12 13.71 -16.03
C LEU A 223 0.09 13.28 -17.06
N ARG A 224 -1.20 13.26 -16.69
CA ARG A 224 -2.28 12.93 -17.62
C ARG A 224 -2.39 13.92 -18.77
N ARG A 225 -2.32 15.21 -18.49
CA ARG A 225 -2.37 16.27 -19.52
C ARG A 225 -1.17 16.20 -20.46
N ALA A 226 -0.01 15.82 -19.92
CA ALA A 226 1.22 15.65 -20.68
C ALA A 226 1.32 14.31 -21.45
N GLY A 227 0.31 13.45 -21.35
CA GLY A 227 0.28 12.16 -22.01
C GLY A 227 1.24 11.12 -21.43
N VAL A 228 1.73 11.32 -20.20
CA VAL A 228 2.68 10.39 -19.54
C VAL A 228 1.92 9.24 -18.89
N PRO A 229 2.19 7.97 -19.28
CA PRO A 229 1.60 6.79 -18.65
C PRO A 229 1.98 6.70 -17.18
N HIS A 230 0.97 6.66 -16.30
CA HIS A 230 1.20 6.61 -14.87
C HIS A 230 0.13 5.80 -14.14
N ALA A 231 0.50 5.24 -13.00
CA ALA A 231 -0.39 4.54 -12.09
C ALA A 231 -0.16 5.00 -10.65
N ARG A 232 -1.18 4.83 -9.81
CA ARG A 232 -1.06 5.02 -8.37
C ARG A 232 -1.02 3.67 -7.67
N PHE A 233 -0.01 3.47 -6.82
CA PHE A 233 0.08 2.32 -5.95
C PHE A 233 -0.98 2.45 -4.86
N LEU A 234 -1.80 1.42 -4.68
CA LEU A 234 -2.91 1.38 -3.73
C LEU A 234 -3.92 2.54 -3.90
N ARG A 235 -4.86 2.37 -4.83
CA ARG A 235 -6.04 3.23 -4.88
C ARG A 235 -6.82 3.09 -3.58
N LEU A 236 -6.87 4.18 -2.81
CA LEU A 236 -7.62 4.24 -1.57
C LEU A 236 -9.12 4.31 -1.87
N PHE A 237 -9.78 3.17 -1.95
CA PHE A 237 -11.23 3.11 -1.85
C PHE A 237 -11.68 3.52 -0.44
N PRO A 238 -12.81 4.23 -0.29
CA PRO A 238 -13.22 4.79 1.02
C PRO A 238 -13.25 3.76 2.15
N PHE A 239 -13.67 2.54 1.89
CA PHE A 239 -13.77 1.47 2.88
C PHE A 239 -12.45 0.71 3.15
N THR A 240 -11.48 0.77 2.24
CA THR A 240 -10.17 0.13 2.43
C THR A 240 -9.15 1.07 3.07
N ARG A 241 -9.48 2.35 3.24
CA ARG A 241 -8.59 3.38 3.81
C ARG A 241 -8.00 3.00 5.16
N LEU A 242 -8.84 2.49 6.09
CA LEU A 242 -8.38 2.10 7.42
C LEU A 242 -7.44 0.89 7.40
N VAL A 243 -7.64 -0.02 6.45
CA VAL A 243 -6.90 -1.28 6.39
C VAL A 243 -5.57 -1.16 5.66
N THR A 244 -5.44 -0.16 4.77
CA THR A 244 -4.28 0.02 3.89
C THR A 244 -3.43 1.25 4.22
N MET A 245 -3.80 2.02 5.23
CA MET A 245 -3.10 3.27 5.63
C MET A 245 -1.61 3.07 5.93
N ASN A 246 -1.23 1.89 6.42
CA ASN A 246 0.17 1.56 6.75
C ASN A 246 0.98 1.03 5.56
N LEU A 247 0.38 1.00 4.37
CA LEU A 247 1.03 0.48 3.19
C LEU A 247 1.29 1.61 2.22
N CYS A 248 2.53 1.99 2.17
CA CYS A 248 3.05 2.93 1.20
C CYS A 248 4.21 2.28 0.42
N ASN A 249 4.33 2.64 -0.83
CA ASN A 249 5.52 2.33 -1.62
C ASN A 249 6.56 3.44 -1.43
N HIS A 250 7.37 3.32 -0.40
CA HIS A 250 8.38 4.33 -0.07
C HIS A 250 9.66 4.22 -0.92
N ARG A 251 9.62 3.50 -2.03
CA ARG A 251 10.75 3.35 -2.96
C ARG A 251 10.87 4.58 -3.85
N LYS A 252 12.10 5.05 -4.05
CA LYS A 252 12.46 6.08 -5.02
C LYS A 252 13.47 5.44 -5.95
N ILE A 253 13.00 5.05 -7.13
CA ILE A 253 13.79 4.30 -8.12
C ILE A 253 13.47 4.86 -9.51
N LEU A 254 14.50 5.22 -10.24
CA LEU A 254 14.42 5.50 -11.67
C LEU A 254 15.34 4.51 -12.40
N VAL A 255 14.80 3.85 -13.41
CA VAL A 255 15.59 2.96 -14.28
C VAL A 255 15.41 3.43 -15.71
N VAL A 256 16.53 3.61 -16.42
CA VAL A 256 16.56 4.06 -17.81
C VAL A 256 17.25 2.99 -18.65
N ASP A 257 16.56 2.54 -19.69
CA ASP A 257 17.02 1.54 -20.67
C ASP A 257 17.55 0.24 -20.05
N GLY A 258 17.17 -0.08 -18.82
CA GLY A 258 17.68 -1.22 -18.05
C GLY A 258 19.18 -1.15 -17.71
N ARG A 259 19.84 -0.03 -17.97
CA ARG A 259 21.30 0.16 -17.82
C ARG A 259 21.68 1.17 -16.74
N ILE A 260 20.93 2.25 -16.62
CA ILE A 260 21.18 3.31 -15.63
C ILE A 260 20.09 3.24 -14.59
N GLY A 261 20.46 3.10 -13.32
CA GLY A 261 19.54 3.06 -12.20
C GLY A 261 19.87 4.13 -11.16
N PHE A 262 18.87 4.88 -10.72
CA PHE A 262 18.98 5.79 -9.57
C PHE A 262 18.15 5.23 -8.43
N MET A 263 18.72 5.18 -7.25
CA MET A 263 18.03 4.75 -6.03
C MET A 263 18.52 5.53 -4.82
N GLY A 264 17.64 5.81 -3.89
CA GLY A 264 18.03 6.57 -2.69
C GLY A 264 16.84 7.08 -1.90
N GLY A 265 17.06 8.15 -1.14
CA GLY A 265 16.08 8.81 -0.29
C GLY A 265 15.34 9.98 -0.92
N VAL A 266 15.82 10.51 -2.04
CA VAL A 266 15.33 11.75 -2.66
C VAL A 266 13.96 11.54 -3.29
N ASN A 267 12.98 12.34 -2.92
CA ASN A 267 11.68 12.44 -3.59
C ASN A 267 11.78 13.39 -4.80
N LEU A 268 10.69 13.58 -5.53
CA LEU A 268 10.61 14.58 -6.59
C LEU A 268 9.81 15.79 -6.10
N ASN A 269 10.50 16.72 -5.46
CA ASN A 269 9.97 17.94 -4.88
C ASN A 269 11.09 18.96 -4.61
N ASP A 270 10.74 20.21 -4.36
CA ASP A 270 11.68 21.33 -4.16
C ASP A 270 12.21 21.44 -2.71
N TYR A 271 11.96 20.47 -1.82
CA TYR A 271 12.40 20.51 -0.41
C TYR A 271 13.73 19.81 -0.20
#